data_0e45f8ad1a6de06df0553d9aa71c3921
#
_entry.id   0e45f8ad1a6de06df0553d9aa71c3921
#
_cell.length_a   1.000
_cell.length_b   1.000
_cell.length_c   1.000
_cell.angle_alpha   90.00
_cell.angle_beta   90.00
_cell.angle_gamma   90.00
#
_symmetry.space_group_name_H-M   'P 1'
#
loop_
_entity.id
_entity.type
_entity.pdbx_description
1 polymer ?
#
loop_
_entity_poly.entity_id
_entity_poly.type
_entity_poly.pdbx_seq_one_letter_code
_entity_poly.pdbx_strand_id
1 'polypeptide(L)'
;MSVRKPSGITLKGLNISKGAGKLVRRKVDVRTVCIAWEVDADASEKMHQTRRLYGQACNLLVPIVVSDTDRKKRLWQRYNLHKAAYPMVRTKMSVLGAQLACNVMRSVSSMYQSWISNHPNFSKDKKMVLPSISFRNPVVHLDKNTIRFFNNYTEASVYTVNGRVGVRLRPGKFQLSQLAGFLAEELAGTSKENRIYRLGECNLVWKCGIKGTPSRWELHIAIEKKLKEVSLDNLSLNQVMGVDVGENNAAALSTGRIFKAGKMKDDRDKYLSSRARFQRNGSRSARQALRKASGREKRHVEQINDEISKSIIEDAAERNIRLIVLEDLTDIRERIKAGQKVRARLHRWPFRELQQKIVDKACRAGIEVIFVDPRYTSQTCPHCNASGTRQKHRFVCKNCGYRAHSDLNGGRNLQRLGCLLITQGLV
;
A
#
# COMPACT_ATOMS: atom_id res chain seq x y z
N MET A 1 -49.07 -15.16 -3.23
CA MET A 1 -48.52 -14.42 -2.09
C MET A 1 -47.46 -13.45 -2.62
N SER A 2 -47.79 -12.17 -2.64
CA SER A 2 -46.94 -11.09 -3.15
C SER A 2 -45.83 -10.81 -2.14
N VAL A 3 -44.58 -11.07 -2.51
CA VAL A 3 -43.41 -10.73 -1.72
C VAL A 3 -43.28 -9.19 -1.72
N ARG A 4 -43.61 -8.56 -0.59
CA ARG A 4 -43.35 -7.11 -0.38
C ARG A 4 -41.86 -6.85 -0.50
N LYS A 5 -41.47 -6.06 -1.53
CA LYS A 5 -40.12 -5.48 -1.61
C LYS A 5 -39.87 -4.67 -0.34
N PRO A 6 -38.68 -4.80 0.30
CA PRO A 6 -38.36 -3.99 1.47
C PRO A 6 -38.40 -2.51 1.07
N SER A 7 -39.04 -1.72 1.91
CA SER A 7 -39.22 -0.27 1.75
C SER A 7 -37.87 0.41 1.47
N GLY A 8 -37.73 0.95 0.29
CA GLY A 8 -36.52 1.58 -0.18
C GLY A 8 -36.11 2.75 0.72
N ILE A 9 -34.87 2.74 1.16
CA ILE A 9 -34.21 3.86 1.84
C ILE A 9 -33.91 4.91 0.77
N THR A 10 -34.82 5.86 0.60
CA THR A 10 -34.61 7.00 -0.29
C THR A 10 -33.87 8.10 0.49
N LEU A 11 -32.67 8.42 0.10
CA LEU A 11 -31.97 9.63 0.57
C LEU A 11 -32.48 10.81 -0.29
N LYS A 12 -33.56 11.48 0.15
CA LYS A 12 -34.03 12.71 -0.48
C LYS A 12 -32.88 13.75 -0.41
N GLY A 13 -32.39 14.21 -1.57
CA GLY A 13 -31.38 15.27 -1.68
C GLY A 13 -29.97 14.85 -2.07
N LEU A 14 -29.66 13.54 -2.16
CA LEU A 14 -28.43 13.06 -2.76
C LEU A 14 -28.70 12.60 -4.19
N ASN A 15 -28.26 13.38 -5.18
CA ASN A 15 -28.16 12.91 -6.57
C ASN A 15 -27.05 11.86 -6.65
N ILE A 16 -27.43 10.60 -6.48
CA ILE A 16 -26.51 9.47 -6.60
C ILE A 16 -26.45 9.10 -8.06
N SER A 17 -25.37 9.47 -8.72
CA SER A 17 -25.08 9.06 -10.10
C SER A 17 -24.40 7.70 -10.14
N LYS A 18 -24.58 6.97 -11.26
CA LYS A 18 -23.83 5.74 -11.54
C LYS A 18 -22.33 6.05 -11.43
N GLY A 19 -21.57 5.27 -10.62
CA GLY A 19 -20.15 5.54 -10.35
C GLY A 19 -19.87 6.42 -9.13
N ALA A 20 -20.88 6.69 -8.27
CA ALA A 20 -20.71 7.46 -7.03
C ALA A 20 -19.88 6.72 -5.95
N GLY A 21 -19.62 5.42 -6.14
CA GLY A 21 -18.78 4.59 -5.27
C GLY A 21 -17.71 3.84 -6.04
N LYS A 22 -16.52 3.73 -5.44
CA LYS A 22 -15.40 2.96 -5.98
C LYS A 22 -15.16 1.74 -5.10
N LEU A 23 -15.61 0.57 -5.57
CA LEU A 23 -15.36 -0.70 -4.91
C LEU A 23 -13.90 -1.12 -5.11
N VAL A 24 -13.23 -1.47 -4.02
CA VAL A 24 -11.86 -1.97 -4.05
C VAL A 24 -11.89 -3.47 -3.84
N ARG A 25 -11.80 -4.22 -4.94
CA ARG A 25 -11.65 -5.68 -4.91
C ARG A 25 -10.23 -6.07 -5.17
N ARG A 26 -9.68 -6.90 -4.29
CA ARG A 26 -8.38 -7.53 -4.50
C ARG A 26 -8.59 -9.03 -4.67
N LYS A 27 -8.07 -9.57 -5.75
CA LYS A 27 -8.08 -11.02 -6.00
C LYS A 27 -6.92 -11.73 -5.32
N VAL A 28 -5.86 -10.98 -4.98
CA VAL A 28 -4.61 -11.52 -4.44
C VAL A 28 -4.09 -10.61 -3.33
N ASP A 29 -3.68 -11.19 -2.21
CA ASP A 29 -2.84 -10.55 -1.19
C ASP A 29 -1.37 -10.91 -1.46
N VAL A 30 -0.51 -9.93 -1.60
CA VAL A 30 0.93 -10.13 -1.83
C VAL A 30 1.70 -9.69 -0.59
N ARG A 31 2.49 -10.58 -0.03
CA ARG A 31 3.37 -10.28 1.10
C ARG A 31 4.81 -10.54 0.74
N THR A 32 5.69 -9.65 1.16
CA THR A 32 7.13 -9.85 1.04
C THR A 32 7.70 -10.34 2.37
N VAL A 33 8.24 -11.55 2.35
CA VAL A 33 8.93 -12.14 3.50
C VAL A 33 10.41 -11.88 3.33
N CYS A 34 11.01 -11.14 4.28
CA CYS A 34 12.44 -10.80 4.26
C CYS A 34 13.20 -11.75 5.16
N ILE A 35 14.09 -12.57 4.60
CA ILE A 35 14.86 -13.59 5.32
C ILE A 35 16.34 -13.27 5.24
N ALA A 36 17.03 -13.22 6.38
CA ALA A 36 18.49 -13.11 6.41
C ALA A 36 19.14 -14.42 5.96
N TRP A 37 20.31 -14.32 5.34
CA TRP A 37 21.08 -15.47 4.87
C TRP A 37 22.38 -15.61 5.63
N GLU A 38 22.81 -16.85 5.75
CA GLU A 38 24.20 -17.17 6.06
C GLU A 38 24.90 -17.59 4.78
N VAL A 39 26.01 -16.94 4.52
CA VAL A 39 26.88 -17.21 3.37
C VAL A 39 28.33 -17.11 3.84
N ASP A 40 29.19 -17.93 3.25
CA ASP A 40 30.62 -17.75 3.41
C ASP A 40 31.15 -16.52 2.65
N ALA A 41 32.43 -16.20 2.85
CA ALA A 41 33.04 -15.02 2.27
C ALA A 41 33.11 -15.10 0.72
N ASP A 42 33.36 -16.28 0.16
CA ASP A 42 33.46 -16.50 -1.29
C ASP A 42 32.09 -16.31 -1.96
N ALA A 43 31.05 -16.95 -1.42
CA ALA A 43 29.69 -16.79 -1.90
C ALA A 43 29.22 -15.33 -1.79
N SER A 44 29.54 -14.65 -0.70
CA SER A 44 29.24 -13.23 -0.50
C SER A 44 29.90 -12.36 -1.56
N GLU A 45 31.18 -12.58 -1.87
CA GLU A 45 31.88 -11.80 -2.90
C GLU A 45 31.32 -12.06 -4.31
N LYS A 46 31.00 -13.31 -4.66
CA LYS A 46 30.32 -13.64 -5.91
C LYS A 46 28.97 -12.93 -6.07
N MET A 47 28.20 -12.84 -5.00
CA MET A 47 26.94 -12.07 -4.97
C MET A 47 27.19 -10.56 -5.08
N HIS A 48 28.21 -10.02 -4.42
CA HIS A 48 28.60 -8.60 -4.57
C HIS A 48 29.01 -8.27 -6.00
N GLN A 49 29.79 -9.11 -6.62
CA GLN A 49 30.22 -8.93 -8.01
C GLN A 49 29.01 -8.98 -8.96
N THR A 50 28.11 -9.95 -8.75
CA THR A 50 26.86 -10.04 -9.52
C THR A 50 26.03 -8.77 -9.37
N ARG A 51 25.87 -8.26 -8.15
CA ARG A 51 25.13 -7.03 -7.88
C ARG A 51 25.76 -5.81 -8.54
N ARG A 52 27.10 -5.68 -8.51
CA ARG A 52 27.84 -4.59 -9.18
C ARG A 52 27.58 -4.59 -10.69
N LEU A 53 27.77 -5.74 -11.34
CA LEU A 53 27.58 -5.90 -12.79
C LEU A 53 26.12 -5.69 -13.18
N TYR A 54 25.18 -6.20 -12.37
CA TYR A 54 23.76 -5.98 -12.57
C TYR A 54 23.39 -4.50 -12.51
N GLY A 55 23.97 -3.74 -11.57
CA GLY A 55 23.79 -2.29 -11.46
C GLY A 55 24.36 -1.53 -12.65
N GLN A 56 25.54 -1.94 -13.15
CA GLN A 56 26.13 -1.37 -14.36
C GLN A 56 25.21 -1.61 -15.57
N ALA A 57 24.67 -2.82 -15.71
CA ALA A 57 23.74 -3.13 -16.78
C ALA A 57 22.42 -2.32 -16.67
N CYS A 58 21.89 -2.12 -15.46
CA CYS A 58 20.75 -1.23 -15.26
C CYS A 58 21.07 0.21 -15.70
N ASN A 59 22.23 0.72 -15.34
CA ASN A 59 22.65 2.07 -15.70
C ASN A 59 22.87 2.24 -17.22
N LEU A 60 23.29 1.21 -17.94
CA LEU A 60 23.36 1.23 -19.41
C LEU A 60 22.00 1.43 -20.09
N LEU A 61 20.91 1.03 -19.44
CA LEU A 61 19.55 1.14 -19.97
C LEU A 61 18.91 2.50 -19.70
N VAL A 62 19.36 3.22 -18.68
CA VAL A 62 18.77 4.52 -18.30
C VAL A 62 18.78 5.52 -19.44
N PRO A 63 19.88 5.76 -20.18
CA PRO A 63 19.90 6.67 -21.31
C PRO A 63 18.91 6.26 -22.42
N ILE A 64 18.72 4.95 -22.65
CA ILE A 64 17.80 4.44 -23.66
C ILE A 64 16.35 4.77 -23.29
N VAL A 65 15.98 4.59 -22.01
CA VAL A 65 14.62 4.93 -21.55
C VAL A 65 14.38 6.43 -21.60
N VAL A 66 15.35 7.22 -21.18
CA VAL A 66 15.25 8.70 -21.15
C VAL A 66 15.24 9.31 -22.55
N SER A 67 15.87 8.66 -23.56
CA SER A 67 15.88 9.13 -24.95
C SER A 67 14.49 9.08 -25.64
N ASP A 68 13.52 8.33 -25.09
CA ASP A 68 12.14 8.27 -25.59
C ASP A 68 11.32 9.50 -25.14
N THR A 69 11.77 10.68 -25.55
CA THR A 69 11.21 11.96 -25.12
C THR A 69 9.78 12.19 -25.63
N ASP A 70 9.46 11.72 -26.82
CA ASP A 70 8.11 11.78 -27.43
C ASP A 70 7.17 10.67 -26.89
N ARG A 71 7.70 9.77 -26.10
CA ARG A 71 6.98 8.67 -25.43
C ARG A 71 6.28 7.68 -26.37
N LYS A 72 6.58 7.70 -27.66
CA LYS A 72 5.92 6.84 -28.65
C LYS A 72 6.32 5.38 -28.46
N LYS A 73 7.59 5.12 -28.19
CA LYS A 73 8.12 3.77 -28.01
C LYS A 73 7.79 3.17 -26.63
N ARG A 74 7.44 4.00 -25.66
CA ARG A 74 7.13 3.61 -24.26
C ARG A 74 8.23 2.72 -23.67
N LEU A 75 9.49 3.14 -23.82
CA LEU A 75 10.65 2.34 -23.43
C LEU A 75 10.76 2.07 -21.93
N TRP A 76 9.94 2.74 -21.10
CA TRP A 76 9.75 2.39 -19.68
C TRP A 76 8.92 1.10 -19.46
N GLN A 77 8.28 0.55 -20.49
CA GLN A 77 7.56 -0.72 -20.41
C GLN A 77 8.52 -1.87 -20.67
N ARG A 78 8.42 -2.93 -19.87
CA ARG A 78 9.34 -4.07 -19.89
C ARG A 78 9.50 -4.69 -21.29
N TYR A 79 8.40 -4.96 -21.97
CA TYR A 79 8.42 -5.57 -23.28
C TYR A 79 9.14 -4.71 -24.33
N ASN A 80 8.82 -3.42 -24.36
CA ASN A 80 9.40 -2.48 -25.33
C ASN A 80 10.88 -2.26 -25.04
N LEU A 81 11.28 -2.14 -23.77
CA LEU A 81 12.67 -2.02 -23.37
C LEU A 81 13.46 -3.29 -23.73
N HIS A 82 12.87 -4.46 -23.49
CA HIS A 82 13.50 -5.72 -23.86
C HIS A 82 13.77 -5.79 -25.35
N LYS A 83 12.77 -5.52 -26.20
CA LYS A 83 12.91 -5.52 -27.66
C LYS A 83 13.98 -4.53 -28.14
N ALA A 84 14.07 -3.35 -27.52
CA ALA A 84 14.99 -2.29 -27.93
C ALA A 84 16.44 -2.54 -27.46
N ALA A 85 16.64 -3.14 -26.29
CA ALA A 85 17.94 -3.08 -25.62
C ALA A 85 18.54 -4.45 -25.23
N TYR A 86 17.78 -5.55 -25.30
CA TYR A 86 18.30 -6.87 -24.91
C TYR A 86 19.54 -7.31 -25.69
N PRO A 87 19.60 -7.17 -27.04
CA PRO A 87 20.82 -7.53 -27.78
C PRO A 87 22.05 -6.77 -27.30
N MET A 88 21.92 -5.46 -27.07
CA MET A 88 23.00 -4.62 -26.57
C MET A 88 23.51 -5.08 -25.19
N VAL A 89 22.59 -5.39 -24.26
CA VAL A 89 22.96 -5.88 -22.91
C VAL A 89 23.67 -7.24 -23.04
N ARG A 90 23.20 -8.13 -23.93
CA ARG A 90 23.85 -9.44 -24.17
C ARG A 90 25.24 -9.29 -24.71
N THR A 91 25.48 -8.28 -25.54
CA THR A 91 26.84 -8.02 -26.11
C THR A 91 27.74 -7.34 -25.10
N LYS A 92 27.29 -6.23 -24.48
CA LYS A 92 28.13 -5.43 -23.58
C LYS A 92 28.31 -6.03 -22.18
N MET A 93 27.39 -6.88 -21.74
CA MET A 93 27.33 -7.46 -20.39
C MET A 93 27.12 -8.97 -20.46
N SER A 94 27.83 -9.64 -21.37
CA SER A 94 27.71 -11.10 -21.63
C SER A 94 27.86 -11.98 -20.38
N VAL A 95 28.67 -11.52 -19.43
CA VAL A 95 28.96 -12.19 -18.14
C VAL A 95 27.70 -12.39 -17.29
N LEU A 96 26.67 -11.52 -17.42
CA LEU A 96 25.41 -11.66 -16.65
C LEU A 96 24.61 -12.92 -17.04
N GLY A 97 24.84 -13.48 -18.20
CA GLY A 97 23.98 -14.54 -18.73
C GLY A 97 22.61 -14.04 -19.17
N ALA A 98 21.87 -14.88 -19.88
CA ALA A 98 20.60 -14.50 -20.51
C ALA A 98 19.53 -14.08 -19.48
N GLN A 99 19.42 -14.85 -18.41
CA GLN A 99 18.32 -14.66 -17.44
C GLN A 99 18.49 -13.40 -16.59
N LEU A 100 19.70 -13.13 -16.09
CA LEU A 100 19.95 -11.88 -15.36
C LEU A 100 19.82 -10.66 -16.29
N ALA A 101 20.20 -10.77 -17.57
CA ALA A 101 19.96 -9.72 -18.56
C ALA A 101 18.45 -9.40 -18.71
N CYS A 102 17.58 -10.43 -18.76
CA CYS A 102 16.13 -10.23 -18.75
C CYS A 102 15.63 -9.56 -17.45
N ASN A 103 16.24 -9.93 -16.31
CA ASN A 103 15.87 -9.36 -15.00
C ASN A 103 16.33 -7.90 -14.86
N VAL A 104 17.43 -7.49 -15.52
CA VAL A 104 17.85 -6.07 -15.61
C VAL A 104 16.77 -5.21 -16.28
N MET A 105 16.18 -5.69 -17.41
CA MET A 105 15.07 -4.97 -18.07
C MET A 105 13.90 -4.76 -17.11
N ARG A 106 13.61 -5.77 -16.31
CA ARG A 106 12.56 -5.74 -15.31
C ARG A 106 12.83 -4.70 -14.24
N SER A 107 14.04 -4.66 -13.66
CA SER A 107 14.43 -3.69 -12.65
C SER A 107 14.26 -2.25 -13.14
N VAL A 108 14.78 -1.96 -14.33
CA VAL A 108 14.70 -0.62 -14.91
C VAL A 108 13.25 -0.24 -15.20
N SER A 109 12.50 -1.14 -15.82
CA SER A 109 11.08 -0.90 -16.12
C SER A 109 10.26 -0.66 -14.83
N SER A 110 10.42 -1.49 -13.81
CA SER A 110 9.70 -1.34 -12.53
C SER A 110 10.00 -0.01 -11.84
N MET A 111 11.25 0.45 -11.90
CA MET A 111 11.65 1.74 -11.33
C MET A 111 10.94 2.90 -12.04
N TYR A 112 10.91 2.92 -13.37
CA TYR A 112 10.23 3.96 -14.14
C TYR A 112 8.71 3.88 -13.99
N GLN A 113 8.12 2.70 -13.95
CA GLN A 113 6.69 2.54 -13.70
C GLN A 113 6.30 3.06 -12.29
N SER A 114 7.14 2.79 -11.27
CA SER A 114 6.95 3.36 -9.94
C SER A 114 7.04 4.88 -9.95
N TRP A 115 8.02 5.44 -10.67
CA TRP A 115 8.14 6.88 -10.83
C TRP A 115 6.88 7.47 -11.50
N ILE A 116 6.41 6.90 -12.60
CA ILE A 116 5.20 7.33 -13.32
C ILE A 116 3.96 7.28 -12.43
N SER A 117 3.79 6.22 -11.64
CA SER A 117 2.68 6.09 -10.68
C SER A 117 2.67 7.20 -9.63
N ASN A 118 3.85 7.68 -9.23
CA ASN A 118 3.98 8.79 -8.29
C ASN A 118 3.85 10.18 -8.95
N HIS A 119 3.77 10.22 -10.28
CA HIS A 119 3.63 11.44 -11.07
C HIS A 119 2.42 11.33 -12.02
N PRO A 120 1.16 11.36 -11.51
CA PRO A 120 -0.04 11.07 -12.29
C PRO A 120 -0.25 12.04 -13.48
N ASN A 121 0.33 13.23 -13.41
CA ASN A 121 0.29 14.20 -14.51
C ASN A 121 1.25 13.85 -15.66
N PHE A 122 2.13 12.86 -15.51
CA PHE A 122 3.09 12.48 -16.56
C PHE A 122 2.41 12.13 -17.90
N SER A 123 1.25 11.50 -17.88
CA SER A 123 0.49 11.16 -19.10
C SER A 123 -0.13 12.38 -19.77
N LYS A 124 -0.45 13.43 -19.02
CA LYS A 124 -1.15 14.64 -19.47
C LYS A 124 -0.18 15.76 -19.83
N ASP A 125 0.90 15.92 -19.07
CA ASP A 125 1.89 16.97 -19.27
C ASP A 125 3.02 16.47 -20.18
N LYS A 126 2.99 16.92 -21.45
CA LYS A 126 4.01 16.60 -22.46
C LYS A 126 5.39 17.18 -22.16
N LYS A 127 5.48 18.21 -21.30
CA LYS A 127 6.76 18.84 -20.92
C LYS A 127 7.51 18.05 -19.84
N MET A 128 6.81 17.18 -19.10
CA MET A 128 7.41 16.36 -18.07
C MET A 128 8.27 15.27 -18.72
N VAL A 129 9.53 15.16 -18.36
CA VAL A 129 10.48 14.14 -18.87
C VAL A 129 10.80 13.10 -17.81
N LEU A 130 11.16 11.90 -18.25
CA LEU A 130 11.64 10.85 -17.34
C LEU A 130 12.99 11.24 -16.76
N PRO A 131 13.21 11.10 -15.43
CA PRO A 131 14.46 11.44 -14.81
C PRO A 131 15.57 10.43 -15.16
N SER A 132 16.82 10.88 -15.16
CA SER A 132 17.97 9.98 -15.18
C SER A 132 18.12 9.34 -13.80
N ILE A 133 17.85 8.04 -13.68
CA ILE A 133 17.92 7.28 -12.44
C ILE A 133 19.27 6.58 -12.35
N SER A 134 19.89 6.56 -11.15
CA SER A 134 21.15 5.85 -10.91
C SER A 134 20.97 4.63 -10.03
N PHE A 135 21.37 3.47 -10.51
CA PHE A 135 21.34 2.19 -9.78
C PHE A 135 22.69 1.97 -9.04
N ARG A 136 22.85 2.60 -7.88
CA ARG A 136 24.09 2.49 -7.05
C ARG A 136 24.10 1.22 -6.20
N ASN A 137 22.96 0.86 -5.62
CA ASN A 137 22.76 -0.35 -4.82
C ASN A 137 21.56 -1.11 -5.35
N PRO A 138 21.68 -1.77 -6.53
CA PRO A 138 20.54 -2.44 -7.12
C PRO A 138 20.11 -3.63 -6.28
N VAL A 139 18.81 -3.86 -6.29
CA VAL A 139 18.20 -5.12 -5.89
C VAL A 139 18.28 -6.05 -7.11
N VAL A 140 18.80 -7.26 -6.93
CA VAL A 140 18.88 -8.23 -8.02
C VAL A 140 17.61 -9.06 -8.03
N HIS A 141 16.79 -8.94 -9.06
CA HIS A 141 15.62 -9.79 -9.25
C HIS A 141 16.05 -11.22 -9.57
N LEU A 142 15.46 -12.16 -8.85
CA LEU A 142 15.65 -13.59 -9.02
C LEU A 142 14.33 -14.25 -9.43
N ASP A 143 14.39 -15.17 -10.37
CA ASP A 143 13.26 -15.98 -10.82
C ASP A 143 13.56 -17.46 -10.68
N LYS A 144 12.64 -18.33 -11.10
CA LYS A 144 12.77 -19.79 -11.02
C LYS A 144 14.04 -20.37 -11.66
N ASN A 145 14.67 -19.64 -12.59
CA ASN A 145 15.90 -20.07 -13.25
C ASN A 145 17.14 -19.60 -12.50
N THR A 146 17.04 -18.51 -11.75
CA THR A 146 18.15 -17.87 -11.04
C THR A 146 18.21 -18.22 -9.55
N ILE A 147 17.09 -18.68 -8.96
CA ILE A 147 17.06 -19.24 -7.59
C ILE A 147 16.36 -20.60 -7.57
N ARG A 148 16.87 -21.53 -6.78
CA ARG A 148 16.24 -22.82 -6.48
C ARG A 148 16.25 -23.02 -4.98
N PHE A 149 15.14 -23.50 -4.42
CA PHE A 149 15.00 -23.78 -3.00
C PHE A 149 15.13 -25.28 -2.73
N PHE A 150 15.66 -25.62 -1.58
CA PHE A 150 15.85 -26.98 -1.08
C PHE A 150 15.44 -27.04 0.39
N ASN A 151 15.28 -28.27 0.92
CA ASN A 151 15.05 -28.53 2.33
C ASN A 151 13.95 -27.65 2.94
N ASN A 152 12.76 -27.66 2.33
CA ASN A 152 11.61 -26.87 2.77
C ASN A 152 11.93 -25.36 2.93
N TYR A 153 12.65 -24.80 1.96
CA TYR A 153 13.01 -23.37 1.92
C TYR A 153 13.95 -22.94 3.05
N THR A 154 14.70 -23.86 3.64
CA THR A 154 15.80 -23.52 4.57
C THR A 154 17.13 -23.33 3.84
N GLU A 155 17.26 -23.81 2.63
CA GLU A 155 18.43 -23.68 1.78
C GLU A 155 18.01 -23.19 0.39
N ALA A 156 18.91 -22.46 -0.27
CA ALA A 156 18.71 -22.05 -1.65
C ALA A 156 20.03 -22.07 -2.43
N SER A 157 19.93 -22.25 -3.75
CA SER A 157 21.03 -22.07 -4.69
C SER A 157 20.73 -20.90 -5.59
N VAL A 158 21.60 -19.89 -5.54
CA VAL A 158 21.46 -18.63 -6.28
C VAL A 158 22.43 -18.57 -7.42
N TYR A 159 21.95 -18.20 -8.60
CA TYR A 159 22.80 -17.96 -9.77
C TYR A 159 23.56 -16.65 -9.59
N THR A 160 24.87 -16.70 -9.76
CA THR A 160 25.77 -15.54 -9.81
C THR A 160 26.54 -15.53 -11.13
N VAL A 161 27.23 -14.45 -11.42
CA VAL A 161 28.09 -14.35 -12.62
C VAL A 161 29.27 -15.35 -12.61
N ASN A 162 29.62 -15.86 -11.42
CA ASN A 162 30.69 -16.84 -11.23
C ASN A 162 30.15 -18.22 -10.80
N GLY A 163 29.03 -18.61 -11.38
CA GLY A 163 28.39 -19.90 -11.07
C GLY A 163 27.33 -19.79 -9.98
N ARG A 164 26.80 -20.92 -9.54
CA ARG A 164 25.77 -20.95 -8.50
C ARG A 164 26.42 -21.03 -7.12
N VAL A 165 25.84 -20.33 -6.16
CA VAL A 165 26.26 -20.37 -4.77
C VAL A 165 25.14 -20.94 -3.90
N GLY A 166 25.50 -21.81 -2.96
CA GLY A 166 24.61 -22.32 -1.91
C GLY A 166 24.49 -21.32 -0.79
N VAL A 167 23.29 -21.15 -0.27
CA VAL A 167 23.01 -20.23 0.85
C VAL A 167 22.08 -20.89 1.85
N ARG A 168 22.30 -20.64 3.14
CA ARG A 168 21.41 -21.10 4.20
C ARG A 168 20.52 -19.97 4.66
N LEU A 169 19.20 -20.18 4.60
CA LEU A 169 18.21 -19.20 5.02
C LEU A 169 17.98 -19.30 6.53
N ARG A 170 17.84 -18.16 7.20
CA ARG A 170 17.58 -18.06 8.65
C ARG A 170 16.24 -17.38 8.93
N PRO A 171 15.10 -18.03 8.60
CA PRO A 171 13.80 -17.47 8.92
C PRO A 171 13.55 -17.53 10.42
N GLY A 172 13.15 -16.40 11.02
CA GLY A 172 12.66 -16.36 12.39
C GLY A 172 11.19 -16.86 12.47
N LYS A 173 10.65 -16.98 13.69
CA LYS A 173 9.27 -17.44 13.92
C LYS A 173 8.22 -16.64 13.10
N PHE A 174 8.39 -15.34 13.01
CA PHE A 174 7.49 -14.47 12.25
C PHE A 174 7.54 -14.77 10.76
N GLN A 175 8.73 -14.92 10.17
CA GLN A 175 8.88 -15.27 8.75
C GLN A 175 8.27 -16.65 8.45
N LEU A 176 8.53 -17.63 9.31
CA LEU A 176 7.94 -18.97 9.19
C LEU A 176 6.42 -18.93 9.23
N SER A 177 5.82 -18.13 10.11
CA SER A 177 4.36 -18.00 10.17
C SER A 177 3.78 -17.37 8.89
N GLN A 178 4.51 -16.50 8.21
CA GLN A 178 4.10 -15.94 6.93
C GLN A 178 4.22 -16.93 5.75
N LEU A 179 5.17 -17.85 5.84
CA LEU A 179 5.39 -18.90 4.83
C LEU A 179 4.50 -20.13 5.07
N ALA A 180 3.95 -20.30 6.27
CA ALA A 180 3.32 -21.54 6.70
C ALA A 180 2.26 -22.09 5.73
N GLY A 181 1.34 -21.25 5.26
CA GLY A 181 0.30 -21.66 4.31
C GLY A 181 0.86 -22.11 2.96
N PHE A 182 1.86 -21.40 2.45
CA PHE A 182 2.55 -21.77 1.22
C PHE A 182 3.32 -23.09 1.38
N LEU A 183 4.08 -23.25 2.46
CA LEU A 183 4.83 -24.46 2.75
C LEU A 183 3.92 -25.68 2.94
N ALA A 184 2.77 -25.51 3.59
CA ALA A 184 1.79 -26.58 3.76
C ALA A 184 1.26 -27.10 2.41
N GLU A 185 0.94 -26.21 1.47
CA GLU A 185 0.49 -26.59 0.12
C GLU A 185 1.61 -27.24 -0.72
N GLU A 186 2.86 -26.76 -0.57
CA GLU A 186 4.02 -27.39 -1.24
C GLU A 186 4.23 -28.81 -0.73
N LEU A 187 4.23 -29.04 0.59
CA LEU A 187 4.40 -30.35 1.21
C LEU A 187 3.25 -31.32 0.86
N ALA A 188 2.02 -30.79 0.78
CA ALA A 188 0.86 -31.60 0.39
C ALA A 188 0.83 -31.95 -1.11
N GLY A 189 1.78 -31.43 -1.92
CA GLY A 189 1.80 -31.68 -3.36
C GLY A 189 0.58 -31.09 -4.09
N THR A 190 -0.05 -30.05 -3.53
CA THR A 190 -1.26 -29.42 -4.11
C THR A 190 -1.00 -29.01 -5.56
N SER A 191 -1.90 -29.36 -6.48
CA SER A 191 -1.78 -29.00 -7.90
C SER A 191 -1.80 -27.46 -8.09
N LYS A 192 -1.12 -26.95 -9.10
CA LYS A 192 -0.99 -25.49 -9.36
C LYS A 192 -2.35 -24.80 -9.49
N GLU A 193 -3.35 -25.50 -9.99
CA GLU A 193 -4.72 -24.96 -10.21
C GLU A 193 -5.46 -24.77 -8.88
N ASN A 194 -5.27 -25.68 -7.93
CA ASN A 194 -5.95 -25.70 -6.63
C ASN A 194 -5.20 -24.90 -5.56
N ARG A 195 -3.98 -24.40 -5.85
CA ARG A 195 -3.21 -23.65 -4.88
C ARG A 195 -3.85 -22.30 -4.57
N ILE A 196 -3.96 -22.03 -3.28
CA ILE A 196 -4.32 -20.71 -2.73
C ILE A 196 -3.07 -19.83 -2.69
N TYR A 197 -1.91 -20.43 -2.39
CA TYR A 197 -0.63 -19.72 -2.30
C TYR A 197 0.24 -19.94 -3.53
N ARG A 198 0.95 -18.89 -3.92
CA ARG A 198 1.92 -18.93 -5.03
C ARG A 198 3.21 -18.24 -4.60
N LEU A 199 4.35 -18.85 -4.95
CA LEU A 199 5.63 -18.18 -4.89
C LEU A 199 5.68 -17.14 -6.02
N GLY A 200 5.83 -15.87 -5.65
CA GLY A 200 6.04 -14.76 -6.58
C GLY A 200 7.54 -14.57 -6.86
N GLU A 201 7.93 -13.31 -6.97
CA GLU A 201 9.31 -12.96 -7.25
C GLU A 201 10.17 -12.99 -6.00
N CYS A 202 11.45 -13.33 -6.21
CA CYS A 202 12.47 -13.23 -5.20
C CYS A 202 13.43 -12.09 -5.51
N ASN A 203 13.95 -11.44 -4.49
CA ASN A 203 14.91 -10.37 -4.64
C ASN A 203 16.10 -10.59 -3.72
N LEU A 204 17.30 -10.51 -4.28
CA LEU A 204 18.55 -10.50 -3.53
C LEU A 204 18.87 -9.06 -3.12
N VAL A 205 18.95 -8.82 -1.84
CA VAL A 205 19.11 -7.48 -1.25
C VAL A 205 20.32 -7.44 -0.33
N TRP A 206 21.20 -6.48 -0.56
CA TRP A 206 22.27 -6.15 0.39
C TRP A 206 21.81 -5.05 1.33
N LYS A 207 21.70 -5.38 2.60
CA LYS A 207 21.32 -4.45 3.67
C LYS A 207 22.58 -3.90 4.31
N CYS A 208 22.86 -2.63 4.05
CA CYS A 208 23.96 -1.96 4.75
C CYS A 208 23.65 -1.83 6.23
N GLY A 209 24.60 -2.21 7.08
CA GLY A 209 24.49 -2.04 8.53
C GLY A 209 24.37 -0.58 8.93
N ILE A 210 23.59 -0.33 9.99
CA ILE A 210 23.53 0.95 10.70
C ILE A 210 24.26 0.73 12.01
N LYS A 211 24.78 1.80 12.65
CA LYS A 211 25.53 1.70 13.92
C LYS A 211 24.98 0.61 14.85
N GLY A 212 25.80 -0.42 15.11
CA GLY A 212 25.46 -1.56 15.97
C GLY A 212 24.82 -2.78 15.31
N THR A 213 24.48 -2.71 14.00
CA THR A 213 23.98 -3.85 13.24
C THR A 213 24.91 -4.16 12.07
N PRO A 214 25.38 -5.40 11.88
CA PRO A 214 26.22 -5.76 10.74
C PRO A 214 25.46 -5.66 9.43
N SER A 215 26.20 -5.39 8.35
CA SER A 215 25.66 -5.54 6.98
C SER A 215 25.38 -7.01 6.72
N ARG A 216 24.31 -7.28 5.96
CA ARG A 216 23.91 -8.67 5.66
C ARG A 216 23.18 -8.78 4.33
N TRP A 217 23.19 -9.97 3.79
CA TRP A 217 22.32 -10.35 2.69
C TRP A 217 20.93 -10.72 3.20
N GLU A 218 19.92 -10.31 2.46
CA GLU A 218 18.53 -10.71 2.68
C GLU A 218 17.91 -11.22 1.37
N LEU A 219 17.11 -12.27 1.48
CA LEU A 219 16.19 -12.71 0.45
C LEU A 219 14.82 -12.14 0.74
N HIS A 220 14.30 -11.37 -0.19
CA HIS A 220 12.92 -10.92 -0.14
C HIS A 220 12.08 -11.82 -1.04
N ILE A 221 11.18 -12.58 -0.46
CA ILE A 221 10.32 -13.55 -1.15
C ILE A 221 8.91 -12.98 -1.19
N ALA A 222 8.35 -12.78 -2.39
CA ALA A 222 6.94 -12.44 -2.53
C ALA A 222 6.10 -13.71 -2.44
N ILE A 223 5.14 -13.74 -1.51
CA ILE A 223 4.11 -14.78 -1.42
C ILE A 223 2.77 -14.16 -1.79
N GLU A 224 2.15 -14.71 -2.80
CA GLU A 224 0.82 -14.33 -3.27
C GLU A 224 -0.20 -15.30 -2.67
N LYS A 225 -1.26 -14.78 -2.08
CA LYS A 225 -2.40 -15.55 -1.59
C LYS A 225 -3.65 -15.16 -2.37
N LYS A 226 -4.31 -16.11 -3.02
CA LYS A 226 -5.63 -15.89 -3.60
C LYS A 226 -6.63 -15.55 -2.50
N LEU A 227 -7.36 -14.48 -2.66
CA LEU A 227 -8.42 -14.07 -1.74
C LEU A 227 -9.75 -14.63 -2.24
N LYS A 228 -10.61 -15.03 -1.29
CA LYS A 228 -11.98 -15.44 -1.61
C LYS A 228 -12.78 -14.20 -2.01
N GLU A 229 -13.58 -14.32 -3.06
CA GLU A 229 -14.54 -13.27 -3.40
C GLU A 229 -15.65 -13.27 -2.34
N VAL A 230 -16.02 -12.08 -1.89
CA VAL A 230 -17.12 -11.87 -0.95
C VAL A 230 -18.34 -11.45 -1.74
N SER A 231 -19.42 -12.25 -1.67
CA SER A 231 -20.69 -11.81 -2.23
C SER A 231 -21.26 -10.69 -1.39
N LEU A 232 -21.71 -9.63 -2.05
CA LEU A 232 -22.44 -8.52 -1.42
C LEU A 232 -23.96 -8.61 -1.69
N ASP A 233 -24.42 -9.75 -2.20
CA ASP A 233 -25.84 -9.99 -2.43
C ASP A 233 -26.60 -10.01 -1.10
N ASN A 234 -27.82 -9.46 -1.10
CA ASN A 234 -28.69 -9.35 0.07
C ASN A 234 -28.01 -8.68 1.28
N LEU A 235 -27.16 -7.67 1.02
CA LEU A 235 -26.44 -6.95 2.05
C LEU A 235 -27.42 -6.15 2.93
N SER A 236 -27.41 -6.43 4.23
CA SER A 236 -28.21 -5.71 5.21
C SER A 236 -27.37 -4.60 5.88
N LEU A 237 -28.04 -3.57 6.42
CA LEU A 237 -27.36 -2.40 6.99
C LEU A 237 -26.41 -2.76 8.17
N ASN A 238 -26.77 -3.78 8.96
CA ASN A 238 -25.96 -4.27 10.07
C ASN A 238 -24.67 -5.01 9.63
N GLN A 239 -24.57 -5.39 8.37
CA GLN A 239 -23.37 -5.99 7.76
C GLN A 239 -22.46 -4.93 7.09
N VAL A 240 -22.81 -3.65 7.21
CA VAL A 240 -22.05 -2.54 6.66
C VAL A 240 -21.50 -1.67 7.80
N MET A 241 -20.23 -1.31 7.72
CA MET A 241 -19.60 -0.39 8.65
C MET A 241 -19.14 0.86 7.92
N GLY A 242 -19.61 2.03 8.30
CA GLY A 242 -19.07 3.32 7.84
C GLY A 242 -17.93 3.76 8.76
N VAL A 243 -16.84 4.24 8.19
CA VAL A 243 -15.65 4.72 8.91
C VAL A 243 -15.33 6.13 8.44
N ASP A 244 -15.59 7.09 9.27
CA ASP A 244 -15.21 8.49 9.07
C ASP A 244 -13.78 8.69 9.60
N VAL A 245 -12.86 9.14 8.76
CA VAL A 245 -11.44 9.36 9.09
C VAL A 245 -11.17 10.86 9.20
N GLY A 246 -10.72 11.30 10.38
CA GLY A 246 -10.60 12.72 10.69
C GLY A 246 -9.33 13.12 11.45
N GLU A 247 -9.13 14.43 11.60
CA GLU A 247 -7.97 15.01 12.27
C GLU A 247 -8.07 14.95 13.81
N ASN A 248 -9.24 15.20 14.37
CA ASN A 248 -9.45 15.20 15.81
C ASN A 248 -9.70 13.79 16.36
N ASN A 249 -10.45 13.01 15.60
CA ASN A 249 -10.59 11.59 15.79
C ASN A 249 -9.99 10.88 14.57
N ALA A 250 -9.01 10.03 14.80
CA ALA A 250 -8.34 9.30 13.71
C ALA A 250 -9.34 8.46 12.90
N ALA A 251 -10.33 7.87 13.58
CA ALA A 251 -11.47 7.21 12.97
C ALA A 251 -12.69 7.23 13.89
N ALA A 252 -13.89 7.33 13.30
CA ALA A 252 -15.17 7.16 14.01
C ALA A 252 -16.02 6.15 13.24
N LEU A 253 -16.43 5.07 13.91
CA LEU A 253 -17.17 3.97 13.31
C LEU A 253 -18.67 4.18 13.47
N SER A 254 -19.45 3.77 12.47
CA SER A 254 -20.91 3.78 12.57
C SER A 254 -21.45 2.94 13.75
N THR A 255 -20.65 1.99 14.25
CA THR A 255 -20.91 1.16 15.45
C THR A 255 -20.86 1.94 16.76
N GLY A 256 -20.36 3.20 16.76
CA GLY A 256 -20.25 4.06 17.94
C GLY A 256 -18.84 4.18 18.51
N ARG A 257 -17.88 3.39 18.04
CA ARG A 257 -16.49 3.44 18.50
C ARG A 257 -15.74 4.62 17.89
N ILE A 258 -14.94 5.34 18.70
CA ILE A 258 -14.13 6.48 18.28
C ILE A 258 -12.67 6.24 18.66
N PHE A 259 -11.77 6.40 17.72
CA PHE A 259 -10.32 6.39 17.91
C PHE A 259 -9.81 7.83 17.97
N LYS A 260 -9.44 8.30 19.15
CA LYS A 260 -8.95 9.66 19.36
C LYS A 260 -7.56 9.86 18.76
N ALA A 261 -7.34 10.98 18.08
CA ALA A 261 -6.04 11.35 17.50
C ALA A 261 -5.16 12.22 18.41
N GLY A 262 -5.61 12.57 19.62
CA GLY A 262 -4.96 13.58 20.49
C GLY A 262 -3.47 13.35 20.68
N LYS A 263 -3.06 12.17 21.17
CA LYS A 263 -1.63 11.84 21.38
C LYS A 263 -0.81 11.93 20.09
N MET A 264 -1.33 11.41 18.98
CA MET A 264 -0.66 11.47 17.67
C MET A 264 -0.48 12.93 17.22
N LYS A 265 -1.46 13.79 17.48
CA LYS A 265 -1.41 15.23 17.17
C LYS A 265 -0.35 15.93 18.00
N ASP A 266 -0.32 15.72 19.31
CA ASP A 266 0.65 16.32 20.23
C ASP A 266 2.09 15.92 19.89
N ASP A 267 2.33 14.65 19.60
CA ASP A 267 3.64 14.14 19.22
C ASP A 267 4.09 14.71 17.86
N ARG A 268 3.16 14.92 16.96
CA ARG A 268 3.42 15.54 15.66
C ARG A 268 3.74 17.04 15.79
N ASP A 269 3.06 17.77 16.65
CA ASP A 269 3.34 19.17 16.91
C ASP A 269 4.73 19.36 17.54
N LYS A 270 5.12 18.48 18.47
CA LYS A 270 6.49 18.41 19.02
C LYS A 270 7.53 18.12 17.94
N TYR A 271 7.22 17.18 17.03
CA TYR A 271 8.11 16.87 15.91
C TYR A 271 8.28 18.08 14.97
N LEU A 272 7.20 18.78 14.63
CA LEU A 272 7.24 19.95 13.77
C LEU A 272 8.07 21.11 14.37
N SER A 273 7.91 21.33 15.67
CA SER A 273 8.72 22.30 16.41
C SER A 273 10.21 21.92 16.39
N SER A 274 10.52 20.67 16.63
CA SER A 274 11.89 20.13 16.55
C SER A 274 12.48 20.25 15.14
N ARG A 275 11.69 19.94 14.12
CA ARG A 275 12.06 20.07 12.70
C ARG A 275 12.42 21.52 12.35
N ALA A 276 11.56 22.48 12.74
CA ALA A 276 11.81 23.90 12.49
C ALA A 276 13.11 24.37 13.16
N ARG A 277 13.38 23.92 14.40
CA ARG A 277 14.63 24.21 15.11
C ARG A 277 15.86 23.65 14.39
N PHE A 278 15.82 22.38 13.97
CA PHE A 278 16.94 21.76 13.26
C PHE A 278 17.20 22.40 11.88
N GLN A 279 16.14 22.77 11.16
CA GLN A 279 16.24 23.44 9.87
C GLN A 279 16.86 24.85 10.01
N ARG A 280 16.48 25.60 11.06
CA ARG A 280 17.05 26.93 11.34
C ARG A 280 18.53 26.87 11.70
N ASN A 281 18.95 25.86 12.46
CA ASN A 281 20.35 25.66 12.82
C ASN A 281 21.24 25.35 11.62
N GLY A 282 20.77 24.56 10.64
CA GLY A 282 21.43 24.27 9.37
C GLY A 282 22.76 23.48 9.44
N SER A 283 23.31 23.23 10.64
CA SER A 283 24.58 22.51 10.82
C SER A 283 24.51 21.04 10.35
N ARG A 284 25.68 20.41 10.14
CA ARG A 284 25.75 18.98 9.76
C ARG A 284 25.11 18.09 10.81
N SER A 285 25.33 18.37 12.10
CA SER A 285 24.72 17.64 13.22
C SER A 285 23.21 17.84 13.28
N ALA A 286 22.71 19.05 13.05
CA ALA A 286 21.27 19.35 12.99
C ALA A 286 20.59 18.60 11.82
N ARG A 287 21.23 18.55 10.64
CA ARG A 287 20.71 17.75 9.50
C ARG A 287 20.65 16.25 9.82
N GLN A 288 21.64 15.72 10.54
CA GLN A 288 21.65 14.33 10.97
C GLN A 288 20.57 14.04 12.03
N ALA A 289 20.38 14.97 12.99
CA ALA A 289 19.32 14.90 13.99
C ALA A 289 17.93 14.94 13.34
N LEU A 290 17.75 15.81 12.33
CA LEU A 290 16.51 15.89 11.55
C LEU A 290 16.18 14.57 10.85
N ARG A 291 17.16 13.92 10.18
CA ARG A 291 16.95 12.61 9.55
C ARG A 291 16.50 11.53 10.56
N LYS A 292 17.14 11.49 11.74
CA LYS A 292 16.76 10.55 12.81
C LYS A 292 15.36 10.83 13.35
N ALA A 293 15.01 12.11 13.56
CA ALA A 293 13.71 12.53 14.05
C ALA A 293 12.60 12.17 13.03
N SER A 294 12.84 12.43 11.73
CA SER A 294 11.92 12.08 10.64
C SER A 294 11.65 10.57 10.57
N GLY A 295 12.69 9.75 10.70
CA GLY A 295 12.52 8.29 10.71
C GLY A 295 11.76 7.77 11.92
N ARG A 296 11.90 8.41 13.09
CA ARG A 296 11.13 8.06 14.30
C ARG A 296 9.66 8.44 14.17
N GLU A 297 9.39 9.65 13.70
CA GLU A 297 8.02 10.12 13.48
C GLU A 297 7.28 9.20 12.50
N LYS A 298 7.91 8.88 11.37
CA LYS A 298 7.32 7.98 10.37
C LYS A 298 6.92 6.64 11.00
N ARG A 299 7.83 5.97 11.71
CA ARG A 299 7.55 4.68 12.36
C ARG A 299 6.45 4.77 13.42
N HIS A 300 6.42 5.86 14.19
CA HIS A 300 5.39 6.07 15.21
C HIS A 300 4.00 6.23 14.58
N VAL A 301 3.88 7.01 13.52
CA VAL A 301 2.61 7.18 12.77
C VAL A 301 2.20 5.85 12.11
N GLU A 302 3.14 5.14 11.49
CA GLU A 302 2.90 3.82 10.90
C GLU A 302 2.36 2.82 11.93
N GLN A 303 2.93 2.81 13.14
CA GLN A 303 2.50 1.94 14.24
C GLN A 303 1.08 2.29 14.70
N ILE A 304 0.78 3.56 14.96
CA ILE A 304 -0.56 3.99 15.39
C ILE A 304 -1.60 3.64 14.33
N ASN A 305 -1.32 3.92 13.05
CA ASN A 305 -2.22 3.57 11.96
C ASN A 305 -2.42 2.05 11.84
N ASP A 306 -1.39 1.28 12.15
CA ASP A 306 -1.46 -0.18 12.16
C ASP A 306 -2.36 -0.71 13.28
N GLU A 307 -2.21 -0.17 14.48
CA GLU A 307 -3.02 -0.49 15.66
C GLU A 307 -4.50 -0.11 15.44
N ILE A 308 -4.78 1.11 14.96
CA ILE A 308 -6.15 1.57 14.69
C ILE A 308 -6.80 0.71 13.60
N SER A 309 -6.12 0.50 12.48
CA SER A 309 -6.67 -0.32 11.39
C SER A 309 -6.90 -1.76 11.81
N LYS A 310 -6.03 -2.34 12.66
CA LYS A 310 -6.23 -3.67 13.25
C LYS A 310 -7.50 -3.72 14.10
N SER A 311 -7.66 -2.77 15.01
CA SER A 311 -8.84 -2.70 15.89
C SER A 311 -10.14 -2.45 15.12
N ILE A 312 -10.12 -1.71 14.00
CA ILE A 312 -11.29 -1.54 13.12
C ILE A 312 -11.70 -2.89 12.51
N ILE A 313 -10.74 -3.67 12.02
CA ILE A 313 -11.04 -4.96 11.40
C ILE A 313 -11.46 -6.01 12.43
N GLU A 314 -10.92 -5.99 13.64
CA GLU A 314 -11.38 -6.83 14.74
C GLU A 314 -12.85 -6.53 15.09
N ASP A 315 -13.21 -5.24 15.27
CA ASP A 315 -14.63 -4.83 15.52
C ASP A 315 -15.54 -5.20 14.34
N ALA A 316 -15.05 -5.11 13.11
CA ALA A 316 -15.80 -5.52 11.92
C ALA A 316 -16.01 -7.05 11.87
N ALA A 317 -15.02 -7.85 12.19
CA ALA A 317 -15.11 -9.31 12.21
C ALA A 317 -16.07 -9.81 13.30
N GLU A 318 -15.97 -9.26 14.52
CA GLU A 318 -16.86 -9.57 15.64
C GLU A 318 -18.35 -9.31 15.31
N ARG A 319 -18.62 -8.31 14.45
CA ARG A 319 -19.97 -7.91 14.04
C ARG A 319 -20.42 -8.52 12.71
N ASN A 320 -19.65 -9.45 12.15
CA ASN A 320 -19.93 -10.05 10.84
C ASN A 320 -20.13 -9.00 9.72
N ILE A 321 -19.33 -7.93 9.74
CA ILE A 321 -19.33 -6.89 8.68
C ILE A 321 -18.77 -7.49 7.39
N ARG A 322 -19.48 -7.28 6.29
CA ARG A 322 -19.10 -7.72 4.93
C ARG A 322 -18.58 -6.55 4.08
N LEU A 323 -18.96 -5.32 4.43
CA LEU A 323 -18.58 -4.11 3.70
C LEU A 323 -18.14 -2.99 4.64
N ILE A 324 -16.96 -2.44 4.40
CA ILE A 324 -16.51 -1.19 5.03
C ILE A 324 -16.63 -0.05 4.03
N VAL A 325 -17.16 1.09 4.48
CA VAL A 325 -17.37 2.29 3.67
C VAL A 325 -16.47 3.40 4.17
N LEU A 326 -15.62 3.93 3.28
CA LEU A 326 -14.70 5.03 3.53
C LEU A 326 -15.01 6.24 2.64
N GLU A 327 -14.64 7.43 3.07
CA GLU A 327 -14.69 8.61 2.22
C GLU A 327 -13.56 8.61 1.18
N ASP A 328 -13.84 9.02 -0.05
CA ASP A 328 -12.81 9.29 -1.05
C ASP A 328 -12.14 10.65 -0.78
N LEU A 329 -10.98 10.58 -0.14
CA LEU A 329 -10.17 11.74 0.21
C LEU A 329 -9.09 12.05 -0.85
N THR A 330 -9.21 11.54 -2.06
CA THR A 330 -8.15 11.63 -3.11
C THR A 330 -7.79 13.09 -3.38
N ASP A 331 -8.76 13.98 -3.56
CA ASP A 331 -8.54 15.40 -3.90
C ASP A 331 -8.80 16.34 -2.71
N ILE A 332 -8.80 15.82 -1.48
CA ILE A 332 -9.09 16.64 -0.29
C ILE A 332 -8.11 17.81 -0.15
N ARG A 333 -6.86 17.61 -0.57
CA ARG A 333 -5.79 18.62 -0.50
C ARG A 333 -6.06 19.83 -1.41
N GLU A 334 -6.70 19.62 -2.56
CA GLU A 334 -7.02 20.65 -3.55
C GLU A 334 -8.33 21.36 -3.19
N ARG A 335 -9.25 20.64 -2.55
CA ARG A 335 -10.59 21.13 -2.18
C ARG A 335 -10.62 21.96 -0.89
N ILE A 336 -9.57 21.89 -0.04
CA ILE A 336 -9.55 22.60 1.24
C ILE A 336 -9.36 24.10 1.03
N LYS A 337 -10.46 24.87 1.19
CA LYS A 337 -10.45 26.33 1.31
C LYS A 337 -10.22 26.73 2.78
N ALA A 338 -9.01 26.60 3.27
CA ALA A 338 -8.66 26.94 4.64
C ALA A 338 -7.41 27.80 4.69
N GLY A 339 -7.22 28.55 5.77
CA GLY A 339 -6.02 29.37 6.00
C GLY A 339 -4.74 28.53 5.99
N GLN A 340 -3.60 29.17 5.70
CA GLN A 340 -2.31 28.52 5.46
C GLN A 340 -1.91 27.51 6.58
N LYS A 341 -2.15 27.84 7.86
CA LYS A 341 -1.82 26.95 8.99
C LYS A 341 -2.65 25.66 8.98
N VAL A 342 -3.97 25.78 8.75
CA VAL A 342 -4.88 24.63 8.71
C VAL A 342 -4.57 23.75 7.47
N ARG A 343 -4.34 24.39 6.31
CA ARG A 343 -3.93 23.68 5.09
C ARG A 343 -2.63 22.90 5.30
N ALA A 344 -1.58 23.53 5.86
CA ALA A 344 -0.32 22.87 6.16
C ALA A 344 -0.47 21.69 7.12
N ARG A 345 -1.40 21.76 8.08
CA ARG A 345 -1.72 20.67 9.01
C ARG A 345 -2.42 19.52 8.32
N LEU A 346 -3.48 19.79 7.56
CA LEU A 346 -4.25 18.77 6.83
C LEU A 346 -3.43 18.10 5.71
N HIS A 347 -2.57 18.85 5.02
CA HIS A 347 -1.66 18.27 4.02
C HIS A 347 -0.69 17.22 4.57
N ARG A 348 -0.41 17.28 5.86
CA ARG A 348 0.53 16.37 6.55
C ARG A 348 -0.16 15.22 7.27
N TRP A 349 -1.51 15.23 7.34
CA TRP A 349 -2.22 14.17 8.05
C TRP A 349 -2.22 12.86 7.22
N PRO A 350 -1.90 11.72 7.82
CA PRO A 350 -1.75 10.46 7.10
C PRO A 350 -3.08 9.73 6.87
N PHE A 351 -4.17 10.44 6.52
CA PHE A 351 -5.47 9.83 6.25
C PHE A 351 -5.38 8.68 5.25
N ARG A 352 -4.67 8.93 4.14
CA ARG A 352 -4.51 7.94 3.07
C ARG A 352 -3.78 6.69 3.53
N GLU A 353 -2.80 6.83 4.43
CA GLU A 353 -2.07 5.68 4.97
C GLU A 353 -2.98 4.83 5.86
N LEU A 354 -3.79 5.45 6.74
CA LEU A 354 -4.76 4.74 7.57
C LEU A 354 -5.80 4.03 6.70
N GLN A 355 -6.38 4.73 5.71
CA GLN A 355 -7.34 4.14 4.78
C GLN A 355 -6.72 2.95 4.02
N GLN A 356 -5.47 3.08 3.54
CA GLN A 356 -4.78 1.99 2.84
C GLN A 356 -4.57 0.78 3.75
N LYS A 357 -4.17 0.98 5.01
CA LYS A 357 -4.04 -0.10 6.00
C LYS A 357 -5.38 -0.77 6.33
N ILE A 358 -6.47 0.00 6.39
CA ILE A 358 -7.84 -0.56 6.54
C ILE A 358 -8.17 -1.44 5.33
N VAL A 359 -7.97 -0.94 4.11
CA VAL A 359 -8.20 -1.72 2.88
C VAL A 359 -7.38 -3.01 2.87
N ASP A 360 -6.08 -2.93 3.17
CA ASP A 360 -5.19 -4.09 3.15
C ASP A 360 -5.62 -5.17 4.15
N LYS A 361 -6.03 -4.77 5.36
CA LYS A 361 -6.46 -5.70 6.40
C LYS A 361 -7.89 -6.22 6.15
N ALA A 362 -8.81 -5.37 5.66
CA ALA A 362 -10.17 -5.75 5.29
C ALA A 362 -10.16 -6.84 4.21
N CYS A 363 -9.44 -6.63 3.12
CA CYS A 363 -9.31 -7.62 2.05
C CYS A 363 -8.78 -8.97 2.56
N ARG A 364 -7.81 -8.97 3.49
CA ARG A 364 -7.30 -10.20 4.12
C ARG A 364 -8.33 -10.90 5.01
N ALA A 365 -9.20 -10.12 5.65
CA ALA A 365 -10.27 -10.63 6.50
C ALA A 365 -11.53 -11.07 5.70
N GLY A 366 -11.52 -10.92 4.36
CA GLY A 366 -12.68 -11.19 3.53
C GLY A 366 -13.78 -10.15 3.69
N ILE A 367 -13.41 -8.87 3.87
CA ILE A 367 -14.32 -7.73 3.97
C ILE A 367 -14.05 -6.83 2.78
N GLU A 368 -15.09 -6.51 2.01
CA GLU A 368 -15.00 -5.60 0.88
C GLU A 368 -14.92 -4.14 1.36
N VAL A 369 -14.30 -3.27 0.56
CA VAL A 369 -14.19 -1.85 0.87
C VAL A 369 -14.68 -1.01 -0.29
N ILE A 370 -15.52 0.00 -0.01
CA ILE A 370 -15.97 0.99 -0.98
C ILE A 370 -15.53 2.39 -0.53
N PHE A 371 -15.04 3.18 -1.48
CA PHE A 371 -14.85 4.61 -1.30
C PHE A 371 -16.02 5.36 -1.89
N VAL A 372 -16.56 6.34 -1.15
CA VAL A 372 -17.69 7.17 -1.56
C VAL A 372 -17.36 8.65 -1.47
N ASP A 373 -18.05 9.48 -2.25
CA ASP A 373 -17.90 10.94 -2.20
C ASP A 373 -18.32 11.49 -0.83
N PRO A 374 -17.45 12.25 -0.14
CA PRO A 374 -17.71 12.77 1.22
C PRO A 374 -18.77 13.89 1.28
N ARG A 375 -19.30 14.35 0.15
CA ARG A 375 -20.22 15.49 0.13
C ARG A 375 -21.45 15.18 0.96
N TYR A 376 -21.77 16.14 1.87
CA TYR A 376 -22.98 16.13 2.72
C TYR A 376 -23.05 15.03 3.79
N THR A 377 -22.12 14.11 3.89
CA THR A 377 -22.13 13.01 4.88
C THR A 377 -22.19 13.53 6.33
N SER A 378 -21.51 14.64 6.63
CA SER A 378 -21.46 15.24 7.97
C SER A 378 -22.64 16.14 8.33
N GLN A 379 -23.46 16.56 7.34
CA GLN A 379 -24.56 17.51 7.53
C GLN A 379 -25.95 16.89 7.44
N THR A 380 -26.05 15.65 6.98
CA THR A 380 -27.31 14.93 6.82
C THR A 380 -27.63 14.13 8.07
N CYS A 381 -28.90 14.10 8.47
CA CYS A 381 -29.37 13.26 9.55
C CYS A 381 -29.51 11.79 9.11
N PRO A 382 -28.88 10.81 9.78
CA PRO A 382 -29.00 9.41 9.40
C PRO A 382 -30.39 8.81 9.70
N HIS A 383 -31.25 9.48 10.49
CA HIS A 383 -32.60 9.03 10.81
C HIS A 383 -33.64 9.49 9.79
N CYS A 384 -33.70 10.80 9.50
CA CYS A 384 -34.77 11.36 8.69
C CYS A 384 -34.30 12.00 7.38
N ASN A 385 -33.01 11.94 7.06
CA ASN A 385 -32.36 12.54 5.86
C ASN A 385 -32.44 14.06 5.75
N ALA A 386 -33.00 14.78 6.76
CA ALA A 386 -33.03 16.22 6.75
C ALA A 386 -31.63 16.77 7.05
N SER A 387 -31.35 17.98 6.57
CA SER A 387 -30.15 18.73 6.93
C SER A 387 -30.19 19.13 8.41
N GLY A 388 -29.08 18.94 9.11
CA GLY A 388 -28.91 19.32 10.49
C GLY A 388 -27.85 20.39 10.69
N THR A 389 -27.70 20.86 11.92
CA THR A 389 -26.65 21.80 12.29
C THR A 389 -25.49 21.11 12.97
N ARG A 390 -24.27 21.45 12.51
CA ARG A 390 -23.01 20.98 13.11
C ARG A 390 -22.35 22.13 13.85
N GLN A 391 -22.13 21.95 15.14
CA GLN A 391 -21.35 22.89 15.97
C GLN A 391 -20.19 22.12 16.60
N LYS A 392 -18.96 22.36 16.11
CA LYS A 392 -17.74 21.60 16.49
C LYS A 392 -17.96 20.09 16.36
N HIS A 393 -18.06 19.37 17.48
CA HIS A 393 -18.23 17.92 17.52
C HIS A 393 -19.69 17.47 17.73
N ARG A 394 -20.65 18.40 17.77
CA ARG A 394 -22.05 18.10 18.02
C ARG A 394 -22.87 18.27 16.74
N PHE A 395 -23.60 17.24 16.38
CA PHE A 395 -24.64 17.27 15.34
C PHE A 395 -26.02 17.29 15.99
N VAL A 396 -26.93 18.13 15.49
CA VAL A 396 -28.34 18.20 15.91
C VAL A 396 -29.21 18.31 14.66
N CYS A 397 -30.15 17.38 14.52
CA CYS A 397 -31.20 17.46 13.52
C CYS A 397 -32.35 18.30 14.00
N LYS A 398 -32.71 19.37 13.25
CA LYS A 398 -33.83 20.24 13.58
C LYS A 398 -35.19 19.60 13.29
N ASN A 399 -35.22 18.59 12.38
CA ASN A 399 -36.48 17.94 11.97
C ASN A 399 -36.93 16.85 12.94
N CYS A 400 -36.04 15.93 13.36
CA CYS A 400 -36.39 14.78 14.20
C CYS A 400 -35.76 14.80 15.61
N GLY A 401 -35.04 15.86 15.96
CA GLY A 401 -34.40 15.99 17.27
C GLY A 401 -33.17 15.09 17.49
N TYR A 402 -32.75 14.27 16.51
CA TYR A 402 -31.60 13.41 16.65
C TYR A 402 -30.33 14.18 16.97
N ARG A 403 -29.55 13.68 17.95
CA ARG A 403 -28.29 14.28 18.41
C ARG A 403 -27.19 13.25 18.46
N ALA A 404 -26.01 13.58 17.94
CA ALA A 404 -24.85 12.71 17.95
C ALA A 404 -23.53 13.50 17.91
N HIS A 405 -22.43 12.79 18.15
CA HIS A 405 -21.10 13.30 17.78
C HIS A 405 -21.03 13.42 16.26
N SER A 406 -20.50 14.54 15.72
CA SER A 406 -20.49 14.82 14.28
C SER A 406 -19.79 13.74 13.45
N ASP A 407 -18.70 13.17 13.97
CA ASP A 407 -17.92 12.15 13.24
C ASP A 407 -18.63 10.78 13.29
N LEU A 408 -19.35 10.46 14.38
CA LEU A 408 -20.25 9.29 14.39
C LEU A 408 -21.42 9.47 13.41
N ASN A 409 -21.93 10.69 13.29
CA ASN A 409 -22.95 11.01 12.29
C ASN A 409 -22.42 10.77 10.87
N GLY A 410 -21.19 11.22 10.58
CA GLY A 410 -20.50 10.93 9.32
C GLY A 410 -20.39 9.43 9.05
N GLY A 411 -19.88 8.66 10.02
CA GLY A 411 -19.77 7.20 9.91
C GLY A 411 -21.11 6.51 9.63
N ARG A 412 -22.19 6.91 10.30
CA ARG A 412 -23.55 6.36 10.07
C ARG A 412 -24.09 6.72 8.68
N ASN A 413 -23.82 7.91 8.17
CA ASN A 413 -24.21 8.29 6.82
C ASN A 413 -23.40 7.53 5.77
N LEU A 414 -22.10 7.32 5.99
CA LEU A 414 -21.27 6.45 5.14
C LEU A 414 -21.82 5.02 5.07
N GLN A 415 -22.17 4.44 6.22
CA GLN A 415 -22.78 3.11 6.31
C GLN A 415 -24.03 3.01 5.43
N ARG A 416 -24.94 3.98 5.56
CA ARG A 416 -26.21 4.02 4.81
C ARG A 416 -25.97 4.21 3.32
N LEU A 417 -25.06 5.13 2.95
CA LEU A 417 -24.72 5.41 1.56
C LEU A 417 -24.11 4.18 0.89
N GLY A 418 -23.15 3.51 1.54
CA GLY A 418 -22.54 2.30 1.01
C GLY A 418 -23.53 1.15 0.84
N CYS A 419 -24.42 0.93 1.81
CA CYS A 419 -25.48 -0.07 1.71
C CYS A 419 -26.38 0.22 0.50
N LEU A 420 -26.82 1.48 0.31
CA LEU A 420 -27.66 1.90 -0.78
C LEU A 420 -27.00 1.70 -2.15
N LEU A 421 -25.73 2.11 -2.29
CA LEU A 421 -24.97 2.00 -3.55
C LEU A 421 -24.85 0.53 -4.00
N ILE A 422 -24.58 -0.38 -3.07
CA ILE A 422 -24.49 -1.82 -3.36
C ILE A 422 -25.86 -2.40 -3.72
N THR A 423 -26.91 -2.12 -2.93
CA THR A 423 -28.24 -2.70 -3.15
C THR A 423 -28.91 -2.18 -4.44
N GLN A 424 -28.50 -1.02 -4.92
CA GLN A 424 -28.99 -0.45 -6.18
C GLN A 424 -28.08 -0.75 -7.39
N GLY A 425 -26.96 -1.45 -7.20
CA GLY A 425 -26.00 -1.77 -8.28
C GLY A 425 -25.33 -0.54 -8.90
N LEU A 426 -25.09 0.51 -8.09
CA LEU A 426 -24.51 1.79 -8.52
C LEU A 426 -22.98 1.87 -8.34
N VAL A 427 -22.32 0.75 -8.06
CA VAL A 427 -20.87 0.66 -7.80
C VAL A 427 -20.16 0.00 -8.96
#